data_001c0de6e8490eb4dba61481115213a5
#
_entry.id   001c0de6e8490eb4dba61481115213a5
#
_cell.length_a   1.000
_cell.length_b   1.000
_cell.length_c   1.000
_cell.angle_alpha   90.00
_cell.angle_beta   90.00
_cell.angle_gamma   90.00
#
_symmetry.space_group_name_H-M   'P 1'
#
loop_
_entity.id
_entity.type
_entity.pdbx_description
1 polymer ?
#
loop_
_entity_poly.entity_id
_entity_poly.type
_entity_poly.pdbx_seq_one_letter_code
_entity_poly.pdbx_strand_id
1 'polypeptide(L)'
;MTRTHGRCARGQRLVAKAPFGKWRTLTFLAALRCDGLTAPCVIDGPINGASFRAYVEQVLAPILAPDDIVVMDNLGSHKGRAIRAAIRAAKAKLFFLPAYSPDLNPIEQAFAKMKTLLRKADARTIEQTWRTIGTLLDCFTPTECANYFTNAGYASA
;
A
#
# COMPACT_ATOMS: atom_id res chain seq x y z
N MET A 1 14.31 2.18 -5.05
CA MET A 1 14.66 2.34 -3.62
C MET A 1 16.03 1.73 -3.38
N THR A 2 16.88 2.33 -2.53
CA THR A 2 18.20 1.78 -2.17
C THR A 2 18.14 1.02 -0.86
N ARG A 3 19.02 0.03 -0.70
CA ARG A 3 19.22 -0.66 0.58
C ARG A 3 19.76 0.34 1.60
N THR A 4 19.22 0.33 2.80
CA THR A 4 19.64 1.20 3.91
C THR A 4 20.71 0.55 4.79
N HIS A 5 20.87 -0.78 4.69
CA HIS A 5 21.79 -1.57 5.48
C HIS A 5 22.49 -2.63 4.63
N GLY A 6 23.69 -3.00 5.00
CA GLY A 6 24.46 -4.11 4.40
C GLY A 6 25.39 -4.72 5.44
N ARG A 7 26.07 -5.77 5.06
CA ARG A 7 27.05 -6.46 5.90
C ARG A 7 28.41 -6.48 5.20
N CYS A 8 29.48 -6.24 5.95
CA CYS A 8 30.86 -6.40 5.51
C CYS A 8 31.69 -7.01 6.63
N ALA A 9 32.92 -7.43 6.34
CA ALA A 9 33.84 -7.93 7.35
C ALA A 9 34.11 -6.86 8.42
N ARG A 10 34.34 -7.30 9.66
CA ARG A 10 34.68 -6.40 10.76
C ARG A 10 35.91 -5.57 10.44
N GLY A 11 35.85 -4.27 10.67
CA GLY A 11 36.95 -3.32 10.36
C GLY A 11 36.99 -2.84 8.90
N GLN A 12 36.11 -3.32 8.01
CA GLN A 12 36.02 -2.82 6.64
C GLN A 12 34.85 -1.84 6.49
N ARG A 13 35.03 -0.82 5.64
CA ARG A 13 33.97 0.10 5.27
C ARG A 13 33.07 -0.53 4.22
N LEU A 14 31.76 -0.62 4.49
CA LEU A 14 30.79 -1.00 3.49
C LEU A 14 30.67 0.09 2.41
N VAL A 15 31.04 -0.23 1.18
CA VAL A 15 30.87 0.65 0.03
C VAL A 15 29.78 0.07 -0.87
N ALA A 16 28.75 0.85 -1.16
CA ALA A 16 27.69 0.47 -2.08
C ALA A 16 27.41 1.63 -3.05
N LYS A 17 27.12 1.29 -4.31
CA LYS A 17 26.71 2.26 -5.31
C LYS A 17 25.26 2.67 -5.05
N ALA A 18 25.00 3.94 -4.80
CA ALA A 18 23.67 4.51 -4.79
C ALA A 18 23.34 5.11 -6.18
N PRO A 19 22.10 4.93 -6.69
CA PRO A 19 21.73 5.59 -7.93
C PRO A 19 21.77 7.12 -7.73
N PHE A 20 22.43 7.78 -8.65
CA PHE A 20 22.48 9.24 -8.72
C PHE A 20 21.59 9.69 -9.88
N GLY A 21 20.67 10.63 -9.64
CA GLY A 21 19.75 11.12 -10.66
C GLY A 21 18.57 11.88 -10.09
N LYS A 22 17.66 12.33 -10.95
CA LYS A 22 16.43 12.99 -10.53
C LYS A 22 15.55 12.00 -9.74
N TRP A 23 15.12 12.40 -8.56
CA TRP A 23 14.15 11.63 -7.77
C TRP A 23 12.81 11.57 -8.52
N ARG A 24 12.33 10.36 -8.73
CA ARG A 24 10.97 10.11 -9.24
C ARG A 24 10.12 9.51 -8.14
N THR A 25 8.92 10.06 -8.01
CA THR A 25 7.94 9.53 -7.06
C THR A 25 7.09 8.49 -7.78
N LEU A 26 7.00 7.30 -7.21
CA LEU A 26 6.01 6.30 -7.58
C LEU A 26 5.10 6.12 -6.38
N THR A 27 3.80 6.15 -6.62
CA THR A 27 2.79 5.87 -5.61
C THR A 27 2.20 4.50 -5.85
N PHE A 28 2.29 3.63 -4.87
CA PHE A 28 1.61 2.34 -4.85
C PHE A 28 0.37 2.43 -3.97
N LEU A 29 -0.77 2.06 -4.52
CA LEU A 29 -2.07 1.96 -3.86
C LEU A 29 -2.51 0.50 -3.86
N ALA A 30 -3.15 0.08 -2.81
CA ALA A 30 -3.78 -1.24 -2.69
C ALA A 30 -4.85 -1.18 -1.60
N ALA A 31 -5.68 -2.20 -1.53
CA ALA A 31 -6.53 -2.49 -0.39
C ALA A 31 -6.05 -3.79 0.27
N LEU A 32 -6.13 -3.86 1.59
CA LEU A 32 -5.84 -5.05 2.37
C LEU A 32 -7.15 -5.72 2.78
N ARG A 33 -7.28 -7.00 2.45
CA ARG A 33 -8.31 -7.92 2.97
C ARG A 33 -7.65 -8.95 3.90
N CYS A 34 -8.46 -9.70 4.63
CA CYS A 34 -7.94 -10.76 5.51
C CYS A 34 -7.21 -11.88 4.75
N ASP A 35 -7.47 -12.02 3.45
CA ASP A 35 -6.92 -13.07 2.59
C ASP A 35 -5.81 -12.58 1.64
N GLY A 36 -5.58 -11.27 1.53
CA GLY A 36 -4.54 -10.75 0.62
C GLY A 36 -4.61 -9.25 0.38
N LEU A 37 -3.66 -8.79 -0.46
CA LEU A 37 -3.68 -7.45 -1.03
C LEU A 37 -4.49 -7.45 -2.33
N THR A 38 -5.46 -6.55 -2.44
CA THR A 38 -6.36 -6.41 -3.58
C THR A 38 -6.31 -4.99 -4.15
N ALA A 39 -6.92 -4.78 -5.32
CA ALA A 39 -6.96 -3.47 -5.98
C ALA A 39 -5.57 -2.82 -6.13
N PRO A 40 -4.50 -3.52 -6.54
CA PRO A 40 -3.19 -2.92 -6.68
C PRO A 40 -3.18 -1.92 -7.84
N CYS A 41 -2.59 -0.75 -7.59
CA CYS A 41 -2.40 0.29 -8.61
C CYS A 41 -1.08 1.02 -8.37
N VAL A 42 -0.34 1.27 -9.43
CA VAL A 42 0.88 2.08 -9.37
C VAL A 42 0.71 3.32 -10.25
N ILE A 43 0.97 4.47 -9.66
CA ILE A 43 0.88 5.78 -10.32
C ILE A 43 2.31 6.33 -10.47
N ASP A 44 2.69 6.75 -11.69
CA ASP A 44 3.93 7.51 -11.92
C ASP A 44 3.71 8.96 -11.51
N GLY A 45 3.97 9.24 -10.25
CA GLY A 45 3.82 10.55 -9.65
C GLY A 45 3.28 10.52 -8.22
N PRO A 46 3.16 11.69 -7.60
CA PRO A 46 2.53 11.83 -6.28
C PRO A 46 1.01 11.66 -6.36
N ILE A 47 0.44 11.10 -5.29
CA ILE A 47 -1.01 10.99 -5.16
C ILE A 47 -1.63 12.37 -4.87
N ASN A 48 -2.78 12.61 -5.48
CA ASN A 48 -3.63 13.77 -5.19
C ASN A 48 -5.10 13.34 -5.15
N GLY A 49 -5.99 14.27 -4.80
CA GLY A 49 -7.42 13.96 -4.66
C GLY A 49 -8.08 13.44 -5.94
N ALA A 50 -7.66 13.93 -7.12
CA ALA A 50 -8.21 13.48 -8.41
C ALA A 50 -7.74 12.07 -8.75
N SER A 51 -6.43 11.77 -8.60
CA SER A 51 -5.90 10.44 -8.86
C SER A 51 -6.40 9.41 -7.84
N PHE A 52 -6.57 9.79 -6.57
CA PHE A 52 -7.16 8.91 -5.57
C PHE A 52 -8.64 8.63 -5.86
N ARG A 53 -9.40 9.64 -6.31
CA ARG A 53 -10.77 9.44 -6.76
C ARG A 53 -10.84 8.45 -7.92
N ALA A 54 -10.01 8.64 -8.94
CA ALA A 54 -9.95 7.73 -10.09
C ALA A 54 -9.62 6.29 -9.67
N TYR A 55 -8.67 6.12 -8.75
CA TYR A 55 -8.36 4.82 -8.16
C TYR A 55 -9.58 4.18 -7.50
N VAL A 56 -10.30 4.95 -6.67
CA VAL A 56 -11.49 4.41 -5.98
C VAL A 56 -12.59 4.05 -6.98
N GLU A 57 -12.87 4.91 -7.96
CA GLU A 57 -13.94 4.67 -8.94
C GLU A 57 -13.63 3.53 -9.92
N GLN A 58 -12.38 3.39 -10.36
CA GLN A 58 -12.01 2.48 -11.44
C GLN A 58 -11.39 1.16 -10.96
N VAL A 59 -10.78 1.13 -9.77
CA VAL A 59 -10.03 -0.04 -9.30
C VAL A 59 -10.63 -0.62 -8.03
N LEU A 60 -10.90 0.22 -7.01
CA LEU A 60 -11.39 -0.27 -5.72
C LEU A 60 -12.89 -0.60 -5.75
N ALA A 61 -13.74 0.35 -6.14
CA ALA A 61 -15.20 0.16 -6.08
C ALA A 61 -15.71 -1.04 -6.90
N PRO A 62 -15.16 -1.36 -8.08
CA PRO A 62 -15.61 -2.53 -8.85
C PRO A 62 -15.40 -3.88 -8.18
N ILE A 63 -14.48 -3.98 -7.22
CA ILE A 63 -14.18 -5.24 -6.50
C ILE A 63 -14.83 -5.33 -5.11
N LEU A 64 -15.55 -4.28 -4.71
CA LEU A 64 -16.27 -4.29 -3.43
C LEU A 64 -17.54 -5.13 -3.54
N ALA A 65 -17.76 -5.95 -2.52
CA ALA A 65 -19.02 -6.67 -2.34
C ALA A 65 -20.00 -5.82 -1.50
N PRO A 66 -21.32 -6.08 -1.62
CA PRO A 66 -22.30 -5.53 -0.68
C PRO A 66 -21.90 -5.86 0.76
N ASP A 67 -22.10 -4.88 1.65
CA ASP A 67 -21.75 -4.94 3.07
C ASP A 67 -20.25 -4.96 3.41
N ASP A 68 -19.36 -4.90 2.42
CA ASP A 68 -17.93 -4.66 2.70
C ASP A 68 -17.76 -3.40 3.57
N ILE A 69 -16.83 -3.46 4.50
CA ILE A 69 -16.42 -2.32 5.33
C ILE A 69 -15.08 -1.80 4.83
N VAL A 70 -15.11 -0.63 4.20
CA VAL A 70 -13.90 0.06 3.74
C VAL A 70 -13.43 1.00 4.85
N VAL A 71 -12.24 0.77 5.36
CA VAL A 71 -11.59 1.63 6.36
C VAL A 71 -10.47 2.40 5.67
N MET A 72 -10.47 3.72 5.83
CA MET A 72 -9.45 4.61 5.27
C MET A 72 -8.85 5.47 6.37
N ASP A 73 -7.61 5.91 6.16
CA ASP A 73 -7.03 6.93 7.00
C ASP A 73 -7.76 8.28 6.88
N ASN A 74 -7.46 9.20 7.76
CA ASN A 74 -8.16 10.48 7.89
C ASN A 74 -7.57 11.59 7.01
N LEU A 75 -6.94 11.26 5.87
CA LEU A 75 -6.40 12.24 4.93
C LEU A 75 -7.52 13.02 4.21
N GLY A 76 -7.29 14.32 4.00
CA GLY A 76 -8.26 15.18 3.32
C GLY A 76 -8.60 14.70 1.89
N SER A 77 -7.63 14.15 1.17
CA SER A 77 -7.81 13.61 -0.17
C SER A 77 -8.76 12.40 -0.23
N HIS A 78 -8.95 11.68 0.88
CA HIS A 78 -9.83 10.51 0.97
C HIS A 78 -11.30 10.86 1.25
N LYS A 79 -11.58 12.09 1.67
CA LYS A 79 -12.92 12.52 2.16
C LYS A 79 -13.85 13.07 1.07
N GLY A 80 -13.44 13.00 -0.19
CA GLY A 80 -14.21 13.56 -1.30
C GLY A 80 -15.63 12.98 -1.41
N ARG A 81 -16.61 13.84 -1.80
CA ARG A 81 -18.00 13.39 -1.99
C ARG A 81 -18.12 12.28 -3.02
N ALA A 82 -17.35 12.33 -4.11
CA ALA A 82 -17.33 11.32 -5.15
C ALA A 82 -16.85 9.97 -4.64
N ILE A 83 -15.81 9.92 -3.80
CA ILE A 83 -15.29 8.71 -3.16
C ILE A 83 -16.37 8.05 -2.30
N ARG A 84 -17.05 8.84 -1.45
CA ARG A 84 -18.15 8.34 -0.63
C ARG A 84 -19.32 7.81 -1.48
N ALA A 85 -19.61 8.49 -2.60
CA ALA A 85 -20.67 8.08 -3.51
C ALA A 85 -20.33 6.76 -4.22
N ALA A 86 -19.08 6.60 -4.70
CA ALA A 86 -18.62 5.38 -5.37
C ALA A 86 -18.68 4.15 -4.44
N ILE A 87 -18.19 4.28 -3.19
CA ILE A 87 -18.25 3.18 -2.21
C ILE A 87 -19.69 2.86 -1.84
N ARG A 88 -20.55 3.85 -1.65
CA ARG A 88 -21.97 3.63 -1.39
C ARG A 88 -22.70 2.97 -2.56
N ALA A 89 -22.35 3.34 -3.79
CA ALA A 89 -22.92 2.72 -5.00
C ALA A 89 -22.61 1.22 -5.07
N ALA A 90 -21.44 0.81 -4.57
CA ALA A 90 -21.06 -0.60 -4.40
C ALA A 90 -21.77 -1.28 -3.21
N LYS A 91 -22.68 -0.59 -2.51
CA LYS A 91 -23.37 -1.04 -1.30
C LYS A 91 -22.41 -1.36 -0.14
N ALA A 92 -21.21 -0.82 -0.16
CA ALA A 92 -20.22 -0.93 0.90
C ALA A 92 -20.33 0.24 1.91
N LYS A 93 -19.81 0.03 3.11
CA LYS A 93 -19.76 1.02 4.20
C LYS A 93 -18.38 1.64 4.25
N LEU A 94 -18.29 2.95 4.48
CA LEU A 94 -17.01 3.69 4.56
C LEU A 94 -16.83 4.26 5.97
N PHE A 95 -15.71 3.92 6.58
CA PHE A 95 -15.27 4.48 7.85
C PHE A 95 -13.90 5.15 7.71
N PHE A 96 -13.66 6.17 8.52
CA PHE A 96 -12.37 6.83 8.61
C PHE A 96 -11.76 6.59 9.98
N LEU A 97 -10.47 6.27 9.98
CA LEU A 97 -9.71 6.17 11.22
C LEU A 97 -9.61 7.54 11.91
N PRO A 98 -9.38 7.57 13.22
CA PRO A 98 -9.01 8.79 13.91
C PRO A 98 -7.78 9.43 13.25
N ALA A 99 -7.64 10.75 13.42
CA ALA A 99 -6.44 11.42 12.93
C ALA A 99 -5.19 10.91 13.66
N TYR A 100 -4.08 10.79 12.93
CA TYR A 100 -2.78 10.34 13.47
C TYR A 100 -2.78 8.97 14.14
N SER A 101 -3.57 8.02 13.64
CA SER A 101 -3.67 6.65 14.17
C SER A 101 -3.22 5.61 13.15
N PRO A 102 -1.96 5.58 12.69
CA PRO A 102 -1.46 4.59 11.75
C PRO A 102 -1.40 3.17 12.35
N ASP A 103 -1.32 3.05 13.66
CA ASP A 103 -1.36 1.82 14.44
C ASP A 103 -2.69 1.07 14.29
N LEU A 104 -3.79 1.79 14.06
CA LEU A 104 -5.09 1.23 13.76
C LEU A 104 -5.28 0.87 12.28
N ASN A 105 -4.27 1.12 11.43
CA ASN A 105 -4.36 0.85 10.00
C ASN A 105 -3.52 -0.38 9.63
N PRO A 106 -4.12 -1.58 9.47
CA PRO A 106 -3.38 -2.81 9.22
C PRO A 106 -2.56 -2.79 7.93
N ILE A 107 -2.96 -2.01 6.91
CA ILE A 107 -2.25 -1.92 5.63
C ILE A 107 -0.86 -1.28 5.76
N GLU A 108 -0.61 -0.51 6.81
CA GLU A 108 0.70 0.08 7.06
C GLU A 108 1.78 -0.99 7.31
N GLN A 109 1.42 -2.10 7.96
CA GLN A 109 2.31 -3.24 8.16
C GLN A 109 2.62 -3.92 6.83
N ALA A 110 1.62 -4.11 5.97
CA ALA A 110 1.81 -4.63 4.61
C ALA A 110 2.70 -3.72 3.77
N PHE A 111 2.51 -2.40 3.83
CA PHE A 111 3.37 -1.43 3.13
C PHE A 111 4.80 -1.41 3.67
N ALA A 112 5.01 -1.59 4.96
CA ALA A 112 6.35 -1.71 5.54
C ALA A 112 7.09 -2.95 4.99
N LYS A 113 6.42 -4.09 4.90
CA LYS A 113 6.95 -5.30 4.25
C LYS A 113 7.23 -5.07 2.77
N MET A 114 6.27 -4.52 2.02
CA MET A 114 6.42 -4.21 0.60
C MET A 114 7.65 -3.32 0.35
N LYS A 115 7.80 -2.24 1.10
CA LYS A 115 8.98 -1.35 1.02
C LYS A 115 10.28 -2.10 1.28
N THR A 116 10.29 -3.02 2.24
CA THR A 116 11.47 -3.82 2.58
C THR A 116 11.85 -4.78 1.43
N LEU A 117 10.86 -5.45 0.85
CA LEU A 117 11.06 -6.36 -0.28
C LEU A 117 11.52 -5.61 -1.54
N LEU A 118 10.93 -4.45 -1.84
CA LEU A 118 11.38 -3.60 -2.95
C LEU A 118 12.81 -3.10 -2.80
N ARG A 119 13.24 -2.77 -1.58
CA ARG A 119 14.66 -2.41 -1.32
C ARG A 119 15.59 -3.59 -1.54
N LYS A 120 15.17 -4.81 -1.18
CA LYS A 120 15.96 -6.04 -1.41
C LYS A 120 16.06 -6.37 -2.90
N ALA A 121 14.99 -6.17 -3.65
CA ALA A 121 14.95 -6.44 -5.09
C ALA A 121 15.81 -5.48 -5.91
N ASP A 122 16.17 -4.31 -5.36
CA ASP A 122 17.06 -3.30 -5.97
C ASP A 122 16.65 -2.87 -7.40
N ALA A 123 15.34 -2.82 -7.66
CA ALA A 123 14.82 -2.38 -8.95
C ALA A 123 15.26 -0.93 -9.26
N ARG A 124 15.82 -0.72 -10.44
CA ARG A 124 16.47 0.55 -10.84
C ARG A 124 15.62 1.39 -11.79
N THR A 125 14.66 0.77 -12.48
CA THR A 125 13.76 1.47 -13.40
C THR A 125 12.32 1.43 -12.90
N ILE A 126 11.48 2.32 -13.41
CA ILE A 126 10.04 2.34 -13.12
C ILE A 126 9.41 1.00 -13.51
N GLU A 127 9.71 0.53 -14.71
CA GLU A 127 9.17 -0.72 -15.24
C GLU A 127 9.59 -1.93 -14.37
N GLN A 128 10.86 -2.02 -13.99
CA GLN A 128 11.33 -3.06 -13.06
C GLN A 128 10.60 -2.96 -11.72
N THR A 129 10.38 -1.74 -11.20
CA THR A 129 9.66 -1.55 -9.94
C THR A 129 8.21 -2.03 -10.07
N TRP A 130 7.52 -1.73 -11.16
CA TRP A 130 6.16 -2.20 -11.40
C TRP A 130 6.06 -3.71 -11.47
N ARG A 131 6.93 -4.34 -12.27
CA ARG A 131 6.99 -5.81 -12.38
C ARG A 131 7.29 -6.45 -11.03
N THR A 132 8.25 -5.88 -10.28
CA THR A 132 8.58 -6.35 -8.94
C THR A 132 7.40 -6.24 -7.99
N ILE A 133 6.67 -5.12 -7.98
CA ILE A 133 5.46 -4.98 -7.16
C ILE A 133 4.46 -6.09 -7.50
N GLY A 134 4.20 -6.35 -8.79
CA GLY A 134 3.30 -7.42 -9.21
C GLY A 134 3.68 -8.78 -8.64
N THR A 135 4.96 -9.17 -8.75
CA THR A 135 5.42 -10.46 -8.20
C THR A 135 5.43 -10.49 -6.66
N LEU A 136 5.59 -9.34 -6.01
CA LEU A 136 5.62 -9.27 -4.55
C LEU A 136 4.22 -9.37 -3.92
N LEU A 137 3.15 -9.16 -4.66
CA LEU A 137 1.78 -9.35 -4.14
C LEU A 137 1.57 -10.78 -3.65
N ASP A 138 2.12 -11.77 -4.34
CA ASP A 138 2.01 -13.19 -3.98
C ASP A 138 2.75 -13.55 -2.68
N CYS A 139 3.60 -12.64 -2.18
CA CYS A 139 4.30 -12.81 -0.90
C CYS A 139 3.42 -12.51 0.32
N PHE A 140 2.18 -12.03 0.12
CA PHE A 140 1.25 -11.71 1.19
C PHE A 140 0.23 -12.84 1.35
N THR A 141 0.52 -13.77 2.28
CA THR A 141 -0.34 -14.92 2.52
C THR A 141 -1.60 -14.55 3.31
N PRO A 142 -2.70 -15.30 3.18
CA PRO A 142 -3.91 -15.07 3.97
C PRO A 142 -3.65 -15.02 5.48
N THR A 143 -2.88 -15.96 6.00
CA THR A 143 -2.53 -15.99 7.44
C THR A 143 -1.82 -14.71 7.87
N GLU A 144 -0.88 -14.22 7.06
CA GLU A 144 -0.16 -12.99 7.38
C GLU A 144 -1.08 -11.77 7.31
N CYS A 145 -1.93 -11.69 6.30
CA CYS A 145 -2.90 -10.60 6.17
C CYS A 145 -3.88 -10.56 7.35
N ALA A 146 -4.42 -11.71 7.76
CA ALA A 146 -5.26 -11.81 8.95
C ALA A 146 -4.53 -11.34 10.22
N ASN A 147 -3.24 -11.68 10.37
CA ASN A 147 -2.43 -11.23 11.50
C ASN A 147 -2.25 -9.70 11.53
N TYR A 148 -2.18 -9.02 10.37
CA TYR A 148 -2.12 -7.56 10.34
C TYR A 148 -3.39 -6.92 10.93
N PHE A 149 -4.57 -7.50 10.66
CA PHE A 149 -5.81 -7.04 11.27
C PHE A 149 -5.82 -7.27 12.78
N THR A 150 -5.42 -8.46 13.22
CA THR A 150 -5.34 -8.78 14.65
C THR A 150 -4.37 -7.83 15.37
N ASN A 151 -3.19 -7.57 14.79
CA ASN A 151 -2.20 -6.66 15.35
C ASN A 151 -2.69 -5.20 15.43
N ALA A 152 -3.57 -4.79 14.52
CA ALA A 152 -4.18 -3.47 14.53
C ALA A 152 -5.45 -3.38 15.43
N GLY A 153 -5.75 -4.43 16.18
CA GLY A 153 -6.86 -4.48 17.14
C GLY A 153 -8.22 -4.85 16.56
N TYR A 154 -8.26 -5.34 15.31
CA TYR A 154 -9.50 -5.87 14.75
C TYR A 154 -9.71 -7.32 15.21
N ALA A 155 -10.94 -7.66 15.53
CA ALA A 155 -11.28 -9.05 15.84
C ALA A 155 -11.01 -9.95 14.61
N SER A 156 -10.48 -11.15 14.85
CA SER A 156 -10.44 -12.19 13.82
C SER A 156 -11.88 -12.54 13.44
N ALA A 157 -12.17 -12.45 12.15
CA ALA A 157 -13.44 -12.92 11.61
C ALA A 157 -13.53 -14.43 11.65
#